data_4475568e51d377885a2073f0f3d60678
#
_entry.id   4475568e51d377885a2073f0f3d60678
#
_cell.length_a   1.000
_cell.length_b   1.000
_cell.length_c   1.000
_cell.angle_alpha   90.00
_cell.angle_beta   90.00
_cell.angle_gamma   90.00
#
_symmetry.space_group_name_H-M   'P 1'
#
loop_
_entity.id
_entity.type
_entity.pdbx_description
1 polymer ?
#
loop_
_entity_poly.entity_id
_entity_poly.type
_entity_poly.pdbx_seq_one_letter_code
_entity_poly.pdbx_strand_id
1 'polypeptide(L)'
;MITNDDGIQSVGLRAAVMAAKEFGDVIVVAPVTQQTAMGRAYPRTENAGIIQKVDYAMKNIEAYAVNGSPGYCAAFGLMEIMETAPDLVISGINFGCNMGLALTCSGTLGAAFEASSEGVPVMAVSLETKAEDIMA
;
A
#
# COMPACT_ATOMS: atom_id res chain seq x y z
N MET A 1 9.49 -0.96 2.75
CA MET A 1 8.51 -1.00 1.65
C MET A 1 7.27 -0.20 2.04
N ILE A 2 6.66 0.52 1.09
CA ILE A 2 5.42 1.27 1.32
C ILE A 2 4.34 0.83 0.32
N THR A 3 3.13 0.64 0.81
CA THR A 3 1.93 0.27 0.05
C THR A 3 0.70 1.03 0.55
N ASN A 4 -0.44 0.88 -0.12
CA ASN A 4 -1.75 1.41 0.29
C ASN A 4 -2.89 0.70 -0.42
N ASP A 5 -4.13 1.17 -0.24
CA ASP A 5 -5.30 0.76 -1.03
C ASP A 5 -5.92 1.89 -1.88
N ASP A 6 -5.44 3.13 -1.72
CA ASP A 6 -5.90 4.27 -2.53
C ASP A 6 -5.24 4.34 -3.93
N GLY A 7 -4.25 3.50 -4.19
CA GLY A 7 -3.54 3.41 -5.46
C GLY A 7 -2.22 4.17 -5.49
N ILE A 8 -1.38 3.81 -6.47
CA ILE A 8 0.02 4.27 -6.57
C ILE A 8 0.17 5.78 -6.76
N GLN A 9 -0.84 6.46 -7.26
CA GLN A 9 -0.84 7.91 -7.47
C GLN A 9 -1.42 8.70 -6.29
N SER A 10 -1.85 8.04 -5.23
CA SER A 10 -2.54 8.70 -4.13
C SER A 10 -1.65 9.67 -3.35
N VAL A 11 -2.27 10.73 -2.85
CA VAL A 11 -1.59 11.76 -2.05
C VAL A 11 -1.10 11.18 -0.71
N GLY A 12 -1.89 10.29 -0.10
CA GLY A 12 -1.53 9.63 1.16
C GLY A 12 -0.30 8.74 1.05
N LEU A 13 -0.19 7.97 -0.05
CA LEU A 13 1.00 7.17 -0.34
C LEU A 13 2.23 8.07 -0.50
N ARG A 14 2.09 9.16 -1.24
CA ARG A 14 3.17 10.13 -1.45
C ARG A 14 3.64 10.75 -0.13
N ALA A 15 2.71 11.09 0.76
CA ALA A 15 3.03 11.62 2.08
C ALA A 15 3.80 10.60 2.94
N ALA A 16 3.39 9.33 2.92
CA ALA A 16 4.11 8.25 3.60
C ALA A 16 5.54 8.10 3.07
N VAL A 17 5.73 8.14 1.74
CA VAL A 17 7.05 8.07 1.11
C VAL A 17 7.92 9.27 1.51
N MET A 18 7.35 10.48 1.51
CA MET A 18 8.09 11.69 1.93
C MET A 18 8.60 11.59 3.36
N ALA A 19 7.79 11.06 4.26
CA ALA A 19 8.20 10.86 5.65
C ALA A 19 9.25 9.76 5.79
N ALA A 20 9.03 8.61 5.15
CA ALA A 20 9.88 7.43 5.31
C ALA A 20 11.28 7.59 4.70
N LYS A 21 11.42 8.31 3.58
CA LYS A 21 12.71 8.50 2.91
C LYS A 21 13.76 9.24 3.74
N GLU A 22 13.35 9.91 4.80
CA GLU A 22 14.27 10.57 5.73
C GLU A 22 14.98 9.55 6.67
N PHE A 23 14.47 8.31 6.71
CA PHE A 23 14.97 7.27 7.61
C PHE A 23 15.67 6.11 6.89
N GLY A 24 15.54 6.01 5.57
CA GLY A 24 16.18 4.94 4.82
C GLY A 24 15.69 4.82 3.38
N ASP A 25 16.12 3.75 2.72
CA ASP A 25 15.74 3.46 1.34
C ASP A 25 14.27 3.01 1.27
N VAL A 26 13.57 3.54 0.28
CA VAL A 26 12.14 3.28 0.10
C VAL A 26 11.87 2.63 -1.24
N ILE A 27 11.12 1.53 -1.20
CA ILE A 27 10.51 0.90 -2.38
C ILE A 27 8.98 1.01 -2.23
N VAL A 28 8.32 1.47 -3.27
CA VAL A 28 6.86 1.58 -3.34
C VAL A 28 6.30 0.40 -4.14
N VAL A 29 5.34 -0.31 -3.56
CA VAL A 29 4.59 -1.36 -4.25
C VAL A 29 3.12 -1.17 -3.94
N ALA A 30 2.34 -0.66 -4.89
CA ALA A 30 0.97 -0.24 -4.63
C ALA A 30 0.03 -0.61 -5.78
N PRO A 31 -1.29 -0.69 -5.54
CA PRO A 31 -2.26 -0.98 -6.57
C PRO A 31 -2.23 0.06 -7.71
N VAL A 32 -2.46 -0.38 -8.94
CA VAL A 32 -2.62 0.51 -10.11
C VAL A 32 -3.74 1.53 -9.86
N THR A 33 -4.85 1.07 -9.31
CA THR A 33 -6.05 1.87 -9.02
C THR A 33 -6.53 1.64 -7.60
N GLN A 34 -7.41 2.51 -7.12
CA GLN A 34 -8.02 2.39 -5.80
C GLN A 34 -8.69 1.03 -5.60
N GLN A 35 -8.46 0.42 -4.44
CA GLN A 35 -8.93 -0.90 -4.04
C GLN A 35 -9.68 -0.86 -2.69
N THR A 36 -10.58 0.10 -2.55
CA THR A 36 -11.37 0.29 -1.32
C THR A 36 -12.16 -0.97 -0.96
N ALA A 37 -12.19 -1.30 0.31
CA ALA A 37 -12.91 -2.44 0.87
C ALA A 37 -12.47 -3.83 0.35
N MET A 38 -11.30 -3.95 -0.24
CA MET A 38 -10.76 -5.24 -0.70
C MET A 38 -10.20 -6.11 0.42
N GLY A 39 -9.98 -5.56 1.61
CA GLY A 39 -9.40 -6.30 2.72
C GLY A 39 -8.10 -6.98 2.32
N ARG A 40 -7.92 -8.24 2.71
CA ARG A 40 -6.80 -9.11 2.31
C ARG A 40 -7.18 -10.03 1.14
N ALA A 41 -7.95 -9.52 0.16
CA ALA A 41 -8.43 -10.33 -0.95
C ALA A 41 -7.30 -10.70 -1.93
N TYR A 42 -7.43 -11.89 -2.53
CA TYR A 42 -6.60 -12.36 -3.64
C TYR A 42 -7.47 -12.59 -4.88
N PRO A 43 -7.90 -11.53 -5.58
CA PRO A 43 -8.77 -11.67 -6.73
C PRO A 43 -8.09 -12.46 -7.85
N ARG A 44 -8.82 -13.43 -8.42
CA ARG A 44 -8.36 -14.26 -9.54
C ARG A 44 -9.00 -13.77 -10.83
N THR A 45 -8.55 -12.64 -11.32
CA THR A 45 -8.94 -12.09 -12.61
C THR A 45 -7.82 -12.31 -13.63
N GLU A 46 -8.14 -12.22 -14.91
CA GLU A 46 -7.17 -12.46 -16.01
C GLU A 46 -5.89 -11.65 -15.91
N ASN A 47 -5.99 -10.42 -15.42
CA ASN A 47 -4.85 -9.50 -15.30
C ASN A 47 -4.34 -9.32 -13.85
N ALA A 48 -4.84 -10.12 -12.91
CA ALA A 48 -4.41 -9.99 -11.51
C ALA A 48 -2.94 -10.38 -11.34
N GLY A 49 -2.23 -9.60 -10.57
CA GLY A 49 -0.82 -9.85 -10.26
C GLY A 49 0.18 -9.33 -11.28
N ILE A 50 -0.26 -8.65 -12.35
CA ILE A 50 0.67 -7.99 -13.27
C ILE A 50 1.40 -6.87 -12.52
N ILE A 51 2.73 -6.95 -12.52
CA ILE A 51 3.65 -6.00 -11.88
C ILE A 51 4.27 -5.13 -12.96
N GLN A 52 4.20 -3.82 -12.79
CA GLN A 52 4.81 -2.85 -13.70
C GLN A 52 5.71 -1.90 -12.92
N LYS A 53 6.97 -1.81 -13.32
CA LYS A 53 7.85 -0.73 -12.81
C LYS A 53 7.38 0.59 -13.40
N VAL A 54 7.21 1.60 -12.56
CA VAL A 54 6.68 2.91 -12.96
C VAL A 54 7.60 4.03 -12.52
N ASP A 55 7.59 5.13 -13.27
CA ASP A 55 8.25 6.36 -12.85
C ASP A 55 7.43 7.02 -11.75
N TYR A 56 8.04 7.13 -10.58
CA TYR A 56 7.38 7.76 -9.43
C TYR A 56 7.66 9.26 -9.39
N ALA A 57 6.70 10.03 -8.88
CA ALA A 57 6.76 11.50 -8.86
C ALA A 57 7.92 12.07 -7.99
N MET A 58 8.63 11.21 -7.26
CA MET A 58 9.80 11.59 -6.46
C MET A 58 11.06 10.91 -6.99
N LYS A 59 12.14 11.69 -7.08
CA LYS A 59 13.44 11.18 -7.53
C LYS A 59 13.99 10.15 -6.53
N ASN A 60 14.69 9.16 -7.09
CA ASN A 60 15.36 8.09 -6.34
C ASN A 60 14.40 7.19 -5.53
N ILE A 61 13.14 7.12 -5.92
CA ILE A 61 12.17 6.18 -5.37
C ILE A 61 11.87 5.13 -6.44
N GLU A 62 12.17 3.89 -6.12
CA GLU A 62 11.80 2.75 -6.94
C GLU A 62 10.34 2.40 -6.67
N ALA A 63 9.53 2.28 -7.73
CA ALA A 63 8.09 2.08 -7.60
C ALA A 63 7.54 1.06 -8.58
N TYR A 64 6.63 0.24 -8.09
CA TYR A 64 5.93 -0.81 -8.82
C TYR A 64 4.42 -0.68 -8.62
N ALA A 65 3.70 -0.64 -9.73
CA ALA A 65 2.25 -0.73 -9.75
C ALA A 65 1.83 -2.19 -9.96
N VAL A 66 0.95 -2.67 -9.10
CA VAL A 66 0.42 -4.04 -9.18
C VAL A 66 -1.06 -4.00 -9.52
N ASN A 67 -1.45 -4.78 -10.52
CA ASN A 67 -2.86 -4.96 -10.83
C ASN A 67 -3.48 -5.96 -9.84
N GLY A 68 -4.01 -5.46 -8.74
CA GLY A 68 -4.55 -6.30 -7.69
C GLY A 68 -4.83 -5.55 -6.39
N SER A 69 -5.18 -6.32 -5.37
CA SER A 69 -5.47 -5.81 -4.04
C SER A 69 -4.21 -5.32 -3.31
N PRO A 70 -4.37 -4.57 -2.21
CA PRO A 70 -3.25 -4.25 -1.32
C PRO A 70 -2.53 -5.48 -0.76
N GLY A 71 -3.27 -6.57 -0.51
CA GLY A 71 -2.69 -7.86 -0.13
C GLY A 71 -1.76 -8.40 -1.20
N TYR A 72 -2.15 -8.36 -2.49
CA TYR A 72 -1.24 -8.71 -3.59
C TYR A 72 -0.01 -7.82 -3.63
N CYS A 73 -0.17 -6.51 -3.43
CA CYS A 73 0.96 -5.59 -3.42
C CYS A 73 1.98 -5.94 -2.34
N ALA A 74 1.49 -6.27 -1.14
CA ALA A 74 2.36 -6.69 -0.04
C ALA A 74 3.05 -8.02 -0.35
N ALA A 75 2.30 -9.03 -0.80
CA ALA A 75 2.85 -10.35 -1.13
C ALA A 75 3.89 -10.28 -2.25
N PHE A 76 3.56 -9.65 -3.38
CA PHE A 76 4.51 -9.55 -4.50
C PHE A 76 5.69 -8.63 -4.20
N GLY A 77 5.47 -7.58 -3.41
CA GLY A 77 6.57 -6.76 -2.93
C GLY A 77 7.60 -7.57 -2.17
N LEU A 78 7.15 -8.41 -1.25
CA LEU A 78 8.02 -9.21 -0.40
C LEU A 78 8.62 -10.43 -1.09
N MET A 79 7.87 -11.08 -1.99
CA MET A 79 8.27 -12.37 -2.59
C MET A 79 8.94 -12.23 -3.96
N GLU A 80 8.58 -11.22 -4.76
CA GLU A 80 8.99 -11.13 -6.17
C GLU A 80 9.84 -9.90 -6.48
N ILE A 81 9.64 -8.80 -5.76
CA ILE A 81 10.30 -7.52 -6.07
C ILE A 81 11.53 -7.30 -5.20
N MET A 82 11.42 -7.55 -3.90
CA MET A 82 12.51 -7.31 -2.96
C MET A 82 13.42 -8.52 -2.83
N GLU A 83 14.72 -8.33 -2.99
CA GLU A 83 15.73 -9.39 -2.80
C GLU A 83 15.91 -9.77 -1.33
N THR A 84 15.67 -8.82 -0.45
CA THR A 84 15.77 -9.00 1.02
C THR A 84 14.52 -8.45 1.70
N ALA A 85 14.13 -9.06 2.81
CA ALA A 85 13.00 -8.58 3.59
C ALA A 85 13.25 -7.13 4.06
N PRO A 86 12.26 -6.24 3.96
CA PRO A 86 12.39 -4.88 4.45
C PRO A 86 12.38 -4.85 5.98
N ASP A 87 13.02 -3.84 6.56
CA ASP A 87 12.97 -3.60 8.02
C ASP A 87 11.57 -3.20 8.49
N LEU A 88 10.79 -2.59 7.60
CA LEU A 88 9.43 -2.11 7.90
C LEU A 88 8.59 -2.07 6.63
N VAL A 89 7.33 -2.48 6.75
CA VAL A 89 6.28 -2.19 5.76
C VAL A 89 5.36 -1.11 6.33
N ILE A 90 5.13 -0.05 5.56
CA ILE A 90 4.12 0.96 5.87
C ILE A 90 2.95 0.79 4.90
N SER A 91 1.75 0.56 5.42
CA SER A 91 0.52 0.55 4.65
C SER A 91 -0.28 1.82 4.92
N GLY A 92 -0.40 2.67 3.94
CA GLY A 92 -1.08 3.97 4.02
C GLY A 92 -0.29 5.10 3.35
N ILE A 93 -0.66 6.35 3.59
CA ILE A 93 -1.69 6.83 4.54
C ILE A 93 -3.05 6.72 3.85
N ASN A 94 -3.95 5.93 4.43
CA ASN A 94 -5.32 5.78 3.91
C ASN A 94 -6.12 7.07 4.07
N PHE A 95 -6.86 7.43 3.05
CA PHE A 95 -7.79 8.54 3.09
C PHE A 95 -9.12 8.07 3.71
N GLY A 96 -9.32 8.40 4.97
CA GLY A 96 -10.43 7.95 5.80
C GLY A 96 -9.97 7.05 6.96
N CYS A 97 -10.73 7.05 8.04
CA CYS A 97 -10.42 6.23 9.20
C CYS A 97 -10.79 4.75 8.98
N ASN A 98 -9.98 3.87 9.55
CA ASN A 98 -10.27 2.44 9.63
C ASN A 98 -10.58 2.07 11.08
N MET A 99 -11.85 2.18 11.48
CA MET A 99 -12.29 1.90 12.84
C MET A 99 -13.55 1.03 12.86
N GLY A 100 -13.77 0.33 13.96
CA GLY A 100 -14.95 -0.50 14.14
C GLY A 100 -15.08 -1.56 13.07
N LEU A 101 -16.25 -1.67 12.44
CA LEU A 101 -16.52 -2.68 11.43
C LEU A 101 -15.67 -2.49 10.14
N ALA A 102 -15.26 -1.27 9.84
CA ALA A 102 -14.41 -1.00 8.68
C ALA A 102 -13.05 -1.73 8.73
N LEU A 103 -12.56 -2.10 9.90
CA LEU A 103 -11.34 -2.89 10.06
C LEU A 103 -11.41 -4.22 9.30
N THR A 104 -12.58 -4.83 9.21
CA THR A 104 -12.77 -6.17 8.62
C THR A 104 -12.61 -6.20 7.09
N CYS A 105 -12.82 -5.07 6.43
CA CYS A 105 -12.70 -4.96 4.98
C CYS A 105 -11.62 -3.98 4.50
N SER A 106 -10.89 -3.34 5.43
CA SER A 106 -9.85 -2.37 5.10
C SER A 106 -8.73 -2.97 4.27
N GLY A 107 -8.47 -2.41 3.10
CA GLY A 107 -7.32 -2.76 2.27
C GLY A 107 -6.00 -2.35 2.90
N THR A 108 -5.96 -1.22 3.61
CA THR A 108 -4.79 -0.77 4.39
C THR A 108 -4.38 -1.83 5.41
N LEU A 109 -5.35 -2.37 6.16
CA LEU A 109 -5.09 -3.45 7.11
C LEU A 109 -4.82 -4.79 6.42
N GLY A 110 -5.48 -5.05 5.28
CA GLY A 110 -5.24 -6.26 4.50
C GLY A 110 -3.78 -6.40 4.07
N ALA A 111 -3.17 -5.34 3.56
CA ALA A 111 -1.75 -5.32 3.23
C ALA A 111 -0.86 -5.45 4.48
N ALA A 112 -1.25 -4.82 5.58
CA ALA A 112 -0.53 -4.92 6.84
C ALA A 112 -0.55 -6.35 7.40
N PHE A 113 -1.69 -7.02 7.37
CA PHE A 113 -1.81 -8.42 7.79
C PHE A 113 -0.99 -9.35 6.90
N GLU A 114 -0.96 -9.08 5.58
CA GLU A 114 -0.13 -9.86 4.66
C GLU A 114 1.35 -9.75 5.02
N ALA A 115 1.87 -8.53 5.16
CA ALA A 115 3.27 -8.31 5.53
C ALA A 115 3.61 -8.90 6.90
N SER A 116 2.71 -8.77 7.88
CA SER A 116 2.88 -9.35 9.21
C SER A 116 2.93 -10.88 9.19
N SER A 117 2.16 -11.52 8.30
CA SER A 117 2.18 -13.00 8.17
C SER A 117 3.51 -13.53 7.64
N GLU A 118 4.26 -12.69 6.91
CA GLU A 118 5.63 -12.99 6.45
C GLU A 118 6.71 -12.63 7.50
N GLY A 119 6.30 -12.23 8.70
CA GLY A 119 7.23 -11.92 9.80
C GLY A 119 7.88 -10.55 9.72
N VAL A 120 7.40 -9.67 8.85
CA VAL A 120 7.94 -8.31 8.68
C VAL A 120 7.22 -7.35 9.63
N PRO A 121 7.95 -6.47 10.33
CA PRO A 121 7.33 -5.37 11.08
C PRO A 121 6.47 -4.49 10.18
N VAL A 122 5.29 -4.10 10.65
CA VAL A 122 4.35 -3.34 9.83
C VAL A 122 3.69 -2.21 10.61
N MET A 123 3.42 -1.11 9.90
CA MET A 123 2.65 0.02 10.39
C MET A 123 1.50 0.31 9.41
N ALA A 124 0.25 0.25 9.88
CA ALA A 124 -0.92 0.68 9.13
C ALA A 124 -1.31 2.09 9.57
N VAL A 125 -1.44 3.01 8.62
CA VAL A 125 -1.70 4.42 8.89
C VAL A 125 -2.93 4.89 8.13
N SER A 126 -3.88 5.50 8.86
CA SER A 126 -5.09 6.07 8.30
C SER A 126 -5.30 7.49 8.82
N LEU A 127 -5.73 8.38 7.95
CA LEU A 127 -6.06 9.76 8.30
C LEU A 127 -7.57 9.93 8.30
N GLU A 128 -8.14 10.30 9.44
CA GLU A 128 -9.54 10.69 9.49
C GLU A 128 -9.74 11.96 8.67
N THR A 129 -10.68 11.90 7.73
CA THR A 129 -11.01 13.01 6.85
C THR A 129 -12.46 13.42 7.10
N LYS A 130 -12.73 14.71 7.05
CA LYS A 130 -14.09 15.23 7.09
C LYS A 130 -14.75 15.10 5.72
N ALA A 131 -16.07 15.03 5.68
CA ALA A 131 -16.82 14.96 4.41
C ALA A 131 -16.50 16.16 3.49
N GLU A 132 -16.19 17.31 4.07
CA GLU A 132 -15.80 18.54 3.35
C GLU A 132 -14.46 18.39 2.60
N ASP A 133 -13.53 17.59 3.15
CA ASP A 133 -12.21 17.34 2.54
C ASP A 133 -12.30 16.40 1.33
N ILE A 134 -13.37 15.59 1.25
CA ILE A 134 -13.61 14.66 0.15
C ILE A 134 -14.13 15.39 -1.10
N MET A 135 -14.79 16.53 -0.90
CA MET A 135 -15.41 17.33 -1.95
C MET A 135 -14.49 18.44 -2.49
N ALA A 136 -13.37 18.64 -1.86
CA ALA A 136 -12.35 19.60 -2.26
C ALA A 136 -11.33 18.99 -3.21
#